data_5f6d50c5c66bf97b0453f27b79b8a31a
#
_entry.id   5f6d50c5c66bf97b0453f27b79b8a31a
#
_cell.length_a   1.000
_cell.length_b   1.000
_cell.length_c   1.000
_cell.angle_alpha   90.00
_cell.angle_beta   90.00
_cell.angle_gamma   90.00
#
_symmetry.space_group_name_H-M   'P 1'
#
loop_
_entity.id
_entity.type
_entity.pdbx_description
1 polymer ?
#
loop_
_entity_poly.entity_id
_entity_poly.type
_entity_poly.pdbx_seq_one_letter_code
_entity_poly.pdbx_strand_id
1 'polypeptide(L)'
;MKTIRRGFLAAALAVALGGAALAAPPHEKSRIERLIRYIETRKDMKFIRNGSEYTCEEAAKFLRGKLESMGSEILTARQFIEQIASRSSMSGKPYQVRLADGTLIPTAQFLTEELARMEHLPA
;
A
#
# COMPACT_ATOMS: atom_id res chain seq x y z
N MET A 1 -18.11 -8.81 -45.36
CA MET A 1 -18.12 -8.96 -44.71
C MET A 1 -18.59 -8.95 -43.88
N LYS A 2 -18.86 -8.98 -43.42
CA LYS A 2 -19.30 -9.04 -42.52
C LYS A 2 -18.91 -9.39 -41.50
N THR A 3 -18.56 -9.70 -41.19
CA THR A 3 -18.03 -10.22 -40.33
C THR A 3 -17.57 -9.53 -39.48
N ILE A 4 -17.02 -8.90 -39.60
CA ILE A 4 -16.52 -8.23 -38.83
C ILE A 4 -17.12 -7.77 -37.87
N ARG A 5 -17.83 -7.32 -37.88
CA ARG A 5 -18.38 -6.75 -37.03
C ARG A 5 -18.54 -7.31 -35.98
N ARG A 6 -18.59 -8.14 -35.91
CA ARG A 6 -18.86 -8.82 -34.97
C ARG A 6 -17.96 -8.66 -33.97
N GLY A 7 -16.94 -8.58 -34.20
CA GLY A 7 -15.99 -8.57 -33.22
C GLY A 7 -16.17 -7.53 -32.21
N PHE A 8 -16.55 -6.51 -32.63
CA PHE A 8 -16.61 -5.51 -31.78
C PHE A 8 -17.42 -5.62 -30.72
N LEU A 9 -18.25 -6.25 -30.80
CA LEU A 9 -19.10 -6.38 -29.82
C LEU A 9 -18.43 -6.76 -28.63
N ALA A 10 -17.51 -7.54 -28.72
CA ALA A 10 -16.86 -8.05 -27.62
C ALA A 10 -16.30 -6.94 -26.85
N ALA A 11 -15.94 -5.97 -27.51
CA ALA A 11 -15.32 -4.89 -26.83
C ALA A 11 -16.18 -4.32 -25.79
N ALA A 12 -17.37 -4.23 -26.07
CA ALA A 12 -18.26 -3.63 -25.16
C ALA A 12 -18.24 -4.33 -23.86
N LEU A 13 -18.04 -5.61 -23.92
CA LEU A 13 -18.07 -6.27 -22.75
C LEU A 13 -16.99 -5.88 -21.88
N ALA A 14 -15.89 -5.63 -22.42
CA ALA A 14 -14.77 -5.32 -21.66
C ALA A 14 -15.04 -4.19 -20.74
N VAL A 15 -15.82 -3.32 -21.15
CA VAL A 15 -16.11 -2.19 -20.34
C VAL A 15 -16.71 -2.59 -19.05
N ALA A 16 -17.64 -3.44 -19.09
CA ALA A 16 -18.33 -3.82 -17.93
C ALA A 16 -17.33 -4.42 -16.95
N LEU A 17 -16.33 -5.07 -17.48
CA LEU A 17 -15.41 -5.68 -16.61
C LEU A 17 -14.55 -4.66 -15.92
N GLY A 18 -14.39 -3.54 -16.51
CA GLY A 18 -13.57 -2.53 -15.93
C GLY A 18 -13.93 -2.20 -14.51
N GLY A 19 -15.19 -2.22 -14.22
CA GLY A 19 -15.61 -1.89 -12.89
C GLY A 19 -15.08 -2.87 -11.86
N ALA A 20 -15.14 -4.13 -12.21
CA ALA A 20 -14.70 -5.13 -11.28
C ALA A 20 -13.19 -5.08 -11.09
N ALA A 21 -12.49 -4.57 -12.08
CA ALA A 21 -11.06 -4.53 -12.01
C ALA A 21 -10.52 -3.47 -11.08
N LEU A 22 -11.37 -2.63 -10.52
CA LEU A 22 -10.91 -1.58 -9.63
C LEU A 22 -10.57 -2.07 -8.23
N ALA A 23 -10.97 -3.27 -7.88
CA ALA A 23 -10.63 -3.77 -6.56
C ALA A 23 -9.27 -4.45 -6.58
N ALA A 24 -8.52 -4.32 -5.51
CA ALA A 24 -7.22 -4.99 -5.40
C ALA A 24 -7.42 -6.51 -5.38
N PRO A 25 -6.55 -7.26 -6.05
CA PRO A 25 -6.62 -8.72 -5.96
C PRO A 25 -6.45 -9.19 -4.52
N PRO A 26 -7.08 -10.30 -4.14
CA PRO A 26 -7.00 -10.77 -2.75
C PRO A 26 -5.60 -10.94 -2.19
N HIS A 27 -4.65 -11.44 -2.99
CA HIS A 27 -3.29 -11.62 -2.48
C HIS A 27 -2.60 -10.28 -2.26
N GLU A 28 -2.96 -9.26 -3.03
CA GLU A 28 -2.39 -7.93 -2.81
C GLU A 28 -2.98 -7.30 -1.56
N LYS A 29 -4.27 -7.50 -1.31
CA LYS A 29 -4.89 -6.99 -0.09
C LYS A 29 -4.24 -7.63 1.11
N SER A 30 -3.95 -8.92 1.03
CA SER A 30 -3.30 -9.65 2.10
C SER A 30 -1.90 -9.11 2.34
N ARG A 31 -1.16 -8.81 1.30
CA ARG A 31 0.18 -8.24 1.42
C ARG A 31 0.14 -6.86 2.07
N ILE A 32 -0.81 -6.03 1.66
CA ILE A 32 -0.96 -4.70 2.24
C ILE A 32 -1.25 -4.82 3.73
N GLU A 33 -2.16 -5.70 4.11
CA GLU A 33 -2.50 -5.88 5.51
C GLU A 33 -1.29 -6.39 6.31
N ARG A 34 -0.49 -7.26 5.73
CA ARG A 34 0.70 -7.76 6.41
C ARG A 34 1.74 -6.66 6.60
N LEU A 35 1.86 -5.75 5.65
CA LEU A 35 2.78 -4.62 5.79
C LEU A 35 2.32 -3.70 6.93
N ILE A 36 1.03 -3.44 7.01
CA ILE A 36 0.51 -2.60 8.09
C ILE A 36 0.73 -3.29 9.42
N ARG A 37 0.48 -4.60 9.51
CA ARG A 37 0.72 -5.33 10.72
C ARG A 37 2.17 -5.39 11.10
N TYR A 38 3.05 -5.43 10.12
CA TYR A 38 4.48 -5.45 10.36
C TYR A 38 4.90 -4.19 11.12
N ILE A 39 4.30 -3.05 10.79
CA ILE A 39 4.55 -1.84 11.55
C ILE A 39 3.85 -1.94 12.90
N GLU A 40 2.58 -2.31 12.90
CA GLU A 40 1.74 -2.32 14.09
C GLU A 40 2.35 -3.09 15.26
N THR A 41 3.02 -4.18 14.98
CA THR A 41 3.57 -5.05 16.01
C THR A 41 4.97 -4.67 16.48
N ARG A 42 5.58 -3.62 15.92
CA ARG A 42 6.92 -3.22 16.30
C ARG A 42 6.89 -2.27 17.49
N LYS A 43 7.02 -2.83 18.68
CA LYS A 43 6.93 -2.05 19.90
C LYS A 43 8.17 -1.25 20.20
N ASP A 44 9.27 -1.60 19.54
CA ASP A 44 10.56 -0.97 19.76
C ASP A 44 10.85 0.16 18.77
N MET A 45 9.88 0.50 17.91
CA MET A 45 10.07 1.54 16.91
C MET A 45 9.11 2.68 17.11
N LYS A 46 9.44 3.81 16.52
CA LYS A 46 8.53 4.95 16.44
C LYS A 46 8.33 5.35 14.99
N PHE A 47 7.18 5.90 14.72
CA PHE A 47 6.84 6.39 13.38
C PHE A 47 6.92 7.92 13.42
N ILE A 48 7.58 8.50 12.43
CA ILE A 48 7.77 9.96 12.39
C ILE A 48 6.96 10.53 11.23
N ARG A 49 6.09 11.48 11.57
CA ARG A 49 5.25 12.12 10.57
C ARG A 49 5.27 13.62 10.85
N ASN A 50 5.70 14.37 9.86
CA ASN A 50 5.80 15.83 9.97
C ASN A 50 6.51 16.29 11.25
N GLY A 51 7.60 15.59 11.58
CA GLY A 51 8.42 15.95 12.74
C GLY A 51 7.94 15.44 14.08
N SER A 52 6.76 14.82 14.14
CA SER A 52 6.23 14.31 15.41
C SER A 52 6.37 12.79 15.46
N GLU A 53 6.60 12.29 16.65
CA GLU A 53 6.72 10.85 16.85
C GLU A 53 5.41 10.22 17.26
N TYR A 54 5.13 9.04 16.75
CA TYR A 54 3.93 8.28 17.06
C TYR A 54 4.32 6.84 17.35
N THR A 55 3.49 6.14 18.11
CA THR A 55 3.72 4.71 18.31
C THR A 55 3.39 3.99 17.01
N CYS A 56 3.89 2.78 16.87
CA CYS A 56 3.60 2.00 15.67
C CYS A 56 2.14 1.58 15.61
N GLU A 57 1.46 1.45 16.75
CA GLU A 57 0.04 1.20 16.76
C GLU A 57 -0.73 2.38 16.19
N GLU A 58 -0.33 3.59 16.57
CA GLU A 58 -0.95 4.80 16.04
C GLU A 58 -0.67 4.92 14.55
N ALA A 59 0.55 4.55 14.14
CA ALA A 59 0.92 4.59 12.73
C ALA A 59 0.05 3.64 11.91
N ALA A 60 -0.18 2.43 12.40
CA ALA A 60 -1.01 1.47 11.69
C ALA A 60 -2.42 1.98 11.52
N LYS A 61 -2.98 2.61 12.56
CA LYS A 61 -4.30 3.17 12.49
C LYS A 61 -4.37 4.27 11.45
N PHE A 62 -3.36 5.13 11.45
CA PHE A 62 -3.28 6.23 10.50
C PHE A 62 -3.18 5.69 9.07
N LEU A 63 -2.35 4.69 8.84
CA LEU A 63 -2.18 4.14 7.50
C LEU A 63 -3.43 3.43 7.02
N ARG A 64 -4.14 2.75 7.92
CA ARG A 64 -5.42 2.12 7.54
C ARG A 64 -6.46 3.16 7.16
N GLY A 65 -6.52 4.26 7.90
CA GLY A 65 -7.45 5.34 7.58
C GLY A 65 -7.14 5.99 6.26
N LYS A 66 -5.85 6.21 5.97
CA LYS A 66 -5.45 6.82 4.71
C LYS A 66 -5.74 5.87 3.55
N LEU A 67 -5.51 4.57 3.76
CA LEU A 67 -5.81 3.57 2.74
C LEU A 67 -7.31 3.53 2.47
N GLU A 68 -8.14 3.60 3.50
CA GLU A 68 -9.57 3.61 3.32
C GLU A 68 -10.05 4.76 2.45
N SER A 69 -9.51 5.95 2.65
CA SER A 69 -9.94 7.10 1.86
C SER A 69 -9.43 7.05 0.42
N MET A 70 -8.39 6.28 0.13
CA MET A 70 -7.82 6.18 -1.21
C MET A 70 -7.94 4.76 -1.77
N GLY A 71 -8.69 3.91 -1.09
CA GLY A 71 -8.64 2.47 -1.36
C GLY A 71 -8.94 2.02 -2.77
N SER A 72 -9.82 2.70 -3.46
CA SER A 72 -10.18 2.29 -4.81
C SER A 72 -9.04 2.47 -5.81
N GLU A 73 -8.03 3.23 -5.46
CA GLU A 73 -6.90 3.49 -6.34
C GLU A 73 -5.70 2.62 -6.04
N ILE A 74 -5.72 1.91 -4.91
CA ILE A 74 -4.57 1.14 -4.46
C ILE A 74 -4.81 -0.34 -4.77
N LEU A 75 -4.13 -0.82 -5.79
CA LEU A 75 -4.32 -2.18 -6.28
C LEU A 75 -3.20 -3.15 -5.89
N THR A 76 -2.06 -2.64 -5.47
CA THR A 76 -0.92 -3.50 -5.14
C THR A 76 -0.24 -3.02 -3.87
N ALA A 77 0.51 -3.92 -3.25
CA ALA A 77 1.30 -3.58 -2.07
C ALA A 77 2.34 -2.51 -2.41
N ARG A 78 2.90 -2.54 -3.60
CA ARG A 78 3.87 -1.54 -4.01
C ARG A 78 3.22 -0.16 -4.13
N GLN A 79 2.00 -0.09 -4.67
CA GLN A 79 1.27 1.17 -4.72
C GLN A 79 0.94 1.67 -3.32
N PHE A 80 0.61 0.76 -2.41
CA PHE A 80 0.35 1.13 -1.02
C PHE A 80 1.59 1.82 -0.43
N ILE A 81 2.76 1.24 -0.63
CA ILE A 81 4.00 1.84 -0.12
C ILE A 81 4.21 3.21 -0.74
N GLU A 82 4.09 3.32 -2.05
CA GLU A 82 4.39 4.55 -2.76
C GLU A 82 3.39 5.68 -2.53
N GLN A 83 2.13 5.34 -2.47
CA GLN A 83 1.08 6.36 -2.42
C GLN A 83 0.48 6.60 -1.05
N ILE A 84 0.53 5.62 -0.16
CA ILE A 84 -0.06 5.75 1.17
C ILE A 84 1.02 5.94 2.23
N ALA A 85 2.05 5.10 2.21
CA ALA A 85 3.00 4.99 3.32
C ALA A 85 4.31 5.76 3.12
N SER A 86 4.44 6.46 2.01
CA SER A 86 5.70 7.10 1.65
C SER A 86 5.88 8.49 2.23
N ARG A 87 4.86 9.31 2.14
CA ARG A 87 4.97 10.72 2.53
C ARG A 87 3.63 11.32 2.89
N SER A 88 3.68 12.44 3.60
CA SER A 88 2.48 13.17 3.95
C SER A 88 1.83 13.76 2.70
N SER A 89 0.54 13.55 2.55
CA SER A 89 -0.21 14.12 1.43
C SER A 89 -0.26 15.64 1.52
N MET A 90 -0.18 16.19 2.73
CA MET A 90 -0.28 17.62 2.91
C MET A 90 1.05 18.34 2.77
N SER A 91 2.11 17.83 3.36
CA SER A 91 3.39 18.52 3.38
C SER A 91 4.40 17.96 2.36
N GLY A 92 4.16 16.77 1.87
CA GLY A 92 5.12 16.10 1.00
C GLY A 92 6.34 15.54 1.72
N LYS A 93 6.42 15.72 3.04
CA LYS A 93 7.57 15.23 3.78
C LYS A 93 7.52 13.71 3.93
N PRO A 94 8.64 13.02 3.74
CA PRO A 94 8.65 11.57 3.87
C PRO A 94 8.32 11.13 5.28
N TYR A 95 7.56 10.05 5.41
CA TYR A 95 7.39 9.42 6.70
C TYR A 95 8.68 8.64 6.98
N GLN A 96 9.05 8.55 8.24
CA GLN A 96 10.23 7.83 8.66
C GLN A 96 9.91 6.92 9.82
N VAL A 97 10.75 5.93 10.06
CA VAL A 97 10.67 5.13 11.28
C VAL A 97 11.98 5.32 12.03
N ARG A 98 11.89 5.37 13.35
CA ARG A 98 13.08 5.41 14.21
C ARG A 98 13.20 4.02 14.79
N LEU A 99 14.29 3.36 14.45
CA LEU A 99 14.54 2.01 14.93
C LEU A 99 14.98 2.03 16.40
N ALA A 100 15.00 0.86 17.01
CA ALA A 100 15.35 0.73 18.42
C ALA A 100 16.70 1.37 18.75
N ASP A 101 17.64 1.32 17.82
CA ASP A 101 18.97 1.90 18.05
C ASP A 101 19.02 3.41 17.75
N GLY A 102 17.89 4.01 17.44
CA GLY A 102 17.81 5.45 17.15
C GLY A 102 17.98 5.80 15.68
N THR A 103 18.29 4.83 14.83
CA THR A 103 18.48 5.10 13.39
C THR A 103 17.17 5.49 12.75
N LEU A 104 17.21 6.52 11.91
CA LEU A 104 16.03 6.94 11.16
C LEU A 104 16.16 6.44 9.73
N ILE A 105 15.10 5.81 9.23
CA ILE A 105 15.08 5.42 7.81
C ILE A 105 13.71 5.78 7.24
N PRO A 106 13.61 6.00 5.94
CA PRO A 106 12.30 6.27 5.33
C PRO A 106 11.37 5.08 5.52
N THR A 107 10.12 5.35 5.85
CA THR A 107 9.13 4.29 6.00
C THR A 107 8.98 3.49 4.70
N ALA A 108 9.05 4.17 3.55
CA ALA A 108 8.97 3.49 2.26
C ALA A 108 10.08 2.46 2.10
N GLN A 109 11.30 2.78 2.53
CA GLN A 109 12.41 1.83 2.45
C GLN A 109 12.17 0.66 3.39
N PHE A 110 11.74 0.94 4.61
CA PHE A 110 11.49 -0.09 5.62
C PHE A 110 10.44 -1.10 5.10
N LEU A 111 9.38 -0.60 4.49
CA LEU A 111 8.33 -1.46 3.98
C LEU A 111 8.71 -2.16 2.67
N THR A 112 9.51 -1.51 1.84
CA THR A 112 9.97 -2.13 0.60
C THR A 112 10.83 -3.34 0.90
N GLU A 113 11.66 -3.22 1.93
CA GLU A 113 12.52 -4.33 2.35
C GLU A 113 11.67 -5.48 2.88
N GLU A 114 10.62 -5.19 3.62
CA GLU A 114 9.73 -6.22 4.13
C GLU A 114 8.94 -6.86 2.99
N LEU A 115 8.49 -6.09 2.03
CA LEU A 115 7.76 -6.62 0.89
C LEU A 115 8.66 -7.59 0.10
N ALA A 116 9.92 -7.21 -0.11
CA ALA A 116 10.87 -8.08 -0.81
C ALA A 116 11.06 -9.39 -0.05
N ARG A 117 11.14 -9.30 1.27
CA ARG A 117 11.30 -10.49 2.10
C ARG A 117 10.07 -11.39 1.97
N MET A 118 8.88 -10.80 1.97
CA MET A 118 7.64 -11.55 1.82
C MET A 118 7.56 -12.26 0.47
N GLU A 119 8.07 -11.63 -0.57
CA GLU A 119 8.04 -12.20 -1.91
C GLU A 119 9.00 -13.38 -2.08
N HIS A 120 9.98 -13.50 -1.20
CA HIS A 120 10.93 -14.61 -1.25
C HIS A 120 10.55 -15.76 -0.34
N LEU A 121 9.46 -15.64 0.41
CA LEU A 121 9.02 -16.73 1.26
C LEU A 121 8.25 -17.77 0.46
N PRO A 122 8.31 -19.03 0.86
CA PRO A 122 7.51 -20.06 0.18
C PRO A 122 6.03 -19.77 0.38
N ALA A 123 5.23 -20.19 -0.56
CA ALA A 123 3.79 -19.96 -0.52
C ALA A 123 3.11 -20.64 0.66
#